data_9db17b676c260a254ac3574b1df83a0a
#
_entry.id   9db17b676c260a254ac3574b1df83a0a
#
_cell.length_a   1.000
_cell.length_b   1.000
_cell.length_c   1.000
_cell.angle_alpha   90.00
_cell.angle_beta   90.00
_cell.angle_gamma   90.00
#
_symmetry.space_group_name_H-M   'P 1'
#
loop_
_entity.id
_entity.type
_entity.pdbx_description
1 polymer ?
#
loop_
_entity_poly.entity_id
_entity_poly.type
_entity_poly.pdbx_seq_one_letter_code
_entity_poly.pdbx_strand_id
1 'polypeptide(L)'
;MTTTPTFADQSATSGTGGKARGGDAFPTLELTATSGQLITIPDPAGNFVHLQLRRFAGCPICNLHLRSVVARHDEIRSHGIREVVVFHSTAAELAKYEAELPFPLIADPERELYRRLGIERRAGSLLSTRALRAAIAGQTAALARRSTMRALGPIKPTGGPFGLPADFLIAPDGRVAAVKYGEHAYDQWTVDELLGHAHPVVA
;
A
#
# COMPACT_ATOMS: atom_id res chain seq x y z
N MET A 1 11.12 -3.37 21.37
CA MET A 1 12.10 -2.67 20.51
C MET A 1 11.32 -2.08 19.34
N THR A 2 11.24 -0.78 19.28
CA THR A 2 10.50 -0.05 18.26
C THR A 2 11.43 0.07 17.05
N THR A 3 11.23 -0.76 16.03
CA THR A 3 11.95 -0.63 14.78
C THR A 3 11.34 0.52 14.00
N THR A 4 11.92 1.71 14.16
CA THR A 4 11.67 2.84 13.27
C THR A 4 12.28 2.50 11.91
N PRO A 5 11.58 2.73 10.79
CA PRO A 5 12.18 2.53 9.48
C PRO A 5 13.42 3.41 9.37
N THR A 6 14.57 2.78 9.13
CA THR A 6 15.83 3.52 8.90
C THR A 6 15.81 3.97 7.46
N PHE A 7 15.71 5.27 7.25
CA PHE A 7 15.85 5.87 5.93
C PHE A 7 17.33 6.16 5.71
N ALA A 8 17.96 5.46 4.76
CA ALA A 8 19.29 5.85 4.31
C ALA A 8 19.17 7.24 3.65
N ASP A 9 19.76 8.23 4.30
CA ASP A 9 19.87 9.59 3.79
C ASP A 9 20.89 9.60 2.64
N GLN A 10 20.38 9.52 1.41
CA GLN A 10 21.16 9.91 0.26
C GLN A 10 20.51 11.13 -0.36
N SER A 11 21.19 12.25 -0.14
CA SER A 11 21.08 13.58 -0.75
C SER A 11 19.84 13.81 -1.60
N ALA A 12 18.85 14.41 -0.94
CA ALA A 12 17.68 14.97 -1.55
C ALA A 12 18.05 15.89 -2.71
N THR A 13 17.67 15.49 -3.90
CA THR A 13 17.26 16.49 -4.86
C THR A 13 15.92 17.05 -4.39
N SER A 14 15.94 18.31 -4.07
CA SER A 14 14.85 19.15 -3.60
C SER A 14 13.55 18.97 -4.37
N GLY A 15 12.67 18.16 -3.82
CA GLY A 15 11.24 18.15 -4.12
C GLY A 15 10.53 18.64 -2.86
N THR A 16 10.25 19.92 -2.79
CA THR A 16 9.25 20.50 -1.90
C THR A 16 8.01 19.63 -1.90
N GLY A 17 7.54 19.16 -0.75
CA GLY A 17 6.35 18.34 -0.42
C GLY A 17 5.14 18.26 -1.37
N GLY A 18 5.38 18.14 -2.66
CA GLY A 18 4.40 18.01 -3.70
C GLY A 18 4.08 16.52 -3.96
N LYS A 19 2.87 16.27 -4.44
CA LYS A 19 2.45 14.92 -4.88
C LYS A 19 3.27 14.49 -6.10
N ALA A 20 3.85 13.30 -6.06
CA ALA A 20 4.53 12.70 -7.20
C ALA A 20 3.58 12.46 -8.38
N ARG A 21 4.12 12.44 -9.58
CA ARG A 21 3.43 12.20 -10.84
C ARG A 21 4.13 11.10 -11.63
N GLY A 22 3.45 10.54 -12.61
CA GLY A 22 4.08 9.63 -13.56
C GLY A 22 5.29 10.29 -14.23
N GLY A 23 6.40 9.55 -14.33
CA GLY A 23 7.68 10.01 -14.85
C GLY A 23 8.63 10.63 -13.82
N ASP A 24 8.15 11.05 -12.66
CA ASP A 24 9.01 11.60 -11.60
C ASP A 24 9.98 10.54 -11.07
N ALA A 25 11.18 10.98 -10.65
CA ALA A 25 12.10 10.11 -9.94
C ALA A 25 11.53 9.79 -8.54
N PHE A 26 11.46 8.50 -8.20
CA PHE A 26 11.07 8.05 -6.88
C PHE A 26 12.30 8.00 -5.96
N PRO A 27 12.21 8.43 -4.70
CA PRO A 27 13.33 8.34 -3.78
C PRO A 27 13.71 6.87 -3.52
N THR A 28 15.00 6.57 -3.47
CA THR A 28 15.44 5.25 -3.01
C THR A 28 15.05 5.06 -1.55
N LEU A 29 14.42 3.93 -1.26
CA LEU A 29 13.98 3.57 0.08
C LEU A 29 14.56 2.22 0.49
N GLU A 30 14.95 2.12 1.74
CA GLU A 30 15.23 0.86 2.42
C GLU A 30 14.24 0.72 3.57
N LEU A 31 13.36 -0.25 3.48
CA LEU A 31 12.27 -0.49 4.44
C LEU A 31 12.43 -1.87 5.07
N THR A 32 12.25 -1.95 6.38
CA THR A 32 12.26 -3.24 7.08
C THR A 32 10.83 -3.73 7.24
N ALA A 33 10.53 -4.89 6.67
CA ALA A 33 9.26 -5.56 6.86
C ALA A 33 9.10 -6.08 8.30
N THR A 34 7.88 -6.34 8.72
CA THR A 34 7.58 -6.93 10.04
C THR A 34 8.25 -8.30 10.23
N SER A 35 8.47 -9.04 9.15
CA SER A 35 9.24 -10.29 9.12
C SER A 35 10.76 -10.12 9.35
N GLY A 36 11.26 -8.88 9.34
CA GLY A 36 12.69 -8.57 9.36
C GLY A 36 13.36 -8.53 7.96
N GLN A 37 12.62 -8.81 6.89
CA GLN A 37 13.13 -8.72 5.52
C GLN A 37 13.43 -7.25 5.17
N LEU A 38 14.60 -6.98 4.58
CA LEU A 38 14.93 -5.69 3.99
C LEU A 38 14.31 -5.59 2.59
N ILE A 39 13.62 -4.49 2.35
CA ILE A 39 12.96 -4.16 1.09
C ILE A 39 13.60 -2.91 0.53
N THR A 40 14.23 -3.02 -0.62
CA THR A 40 14.82 -1.90 -1.36
C THR A 40 13.88 -1.49 -2.49
N ILE A 41 13.66 -0.20 -2.65
CA ILE A 41 12.87 0.40 -3.72
C ILE A 41 13.73 1.47 -4.41
N PRO A 42 13.94 1.41 -5.75
CA PRO A 42 13.43 0.41 -6.69
C PRO A 42 13.96 -1.00 -6.41
N ASP A 43 13.27 -2.03 -6.93
CA ASP A 43 13.66 -3.42 -6.71
C ASP A 43 14.94 -3.77 -7.46
N PRO A 44 16.03 -4.19 -6.77
CA PRO A 44 17.29 -4.53 -7.42
C PRO A 44 17.19 -5.78 -8.33
N ALA A 45 16.13 -6.57 -8.20
CA ALA A 45 15.84 -7.70 -9.08
C ALA A 45 15.20 -7.29 -10.41
N GLY A 46 14.97 -5.99 -10.63
CA GLY A 46 14.41 -5.48 -11.89
C GLY A 46 12.90 -5.62 -12.02
N ASN A 47 12.18 -5.85 -10.93
CA ASN A 47 10.72 -5.86 -10.95
C ASN A 47 10.17 -4.45 -10.74
N PHE A 48 8.96 -4.20 -11.22
CA PHE A 48 8.15 -3.09 -10.72
C PHE A 48 7.85 -3.30 -9.23
N VAL A 49 7.76 -2.20 -8.47
CA VAL A 49 7.29 -2.25 -7.10
C VAL A 49 5.94 -1.57 -7.01
N HIS A 50 4.91 -2.31 -6.63
CA HIS A 50 3.63 -1.74 -6.24
C HIS A 50 3.67 -1.43 -4.74
N LEU A 51 3.97 -0.18 -4.41
CA LEU A 51 3.99 0.32 -3.04
C LEU A 51 2.60 0.82 -2.65
N GLN A 52 1.94 0.06 -1.81
CA GLN A 52 0.58 0.31 -1.34
C GLN A 52 0.62 0.99 0.04
N LEU A 53 0.20 2.24 0.16
CA LEU A 53 0.02 2.88 1.46
C LEU A 53 -1.44 2.74 1.88
N ARG A 54 -1.66 1.94 2.90
CA ARG A 54 -2.99 1.58 3.39
C ARG A 54 -3.26 2.31 4.71
N ARG A 55 -4.47 2.22 5.21
CA ARG A 55 -4.85 2.90 6.45
C ARG A 55 -4.21 2.18 7.65
N PHE A 56 -4.94 1.53 8.47
CA PHE A 56 -4.46 0.84 9.67
C PHE A 56 -4.73 -0.67 9.58
N ALA A 57 -3.99 -1.46 10.34
CA ALA A 57 -4.23 -2.88 10.49
C ALA A 57 -5.66 -3.13 10.99
N GLY A 58 -6.35 -4.09 10.40
CA GLY A 58 -7.75 -4.38 10.75
C GLY A 58 -8.78 -3.43 10.14
N CYS A 59 -8.39 -2.48 9.27
CA CYS A 59 -9.33 -1.68 8.50
C CYS A 59 -10.15 -2.58 7.55
N PRO A 60 -11.48 -2.70 7.72
CA PRO A 60 -12.27 -3.63 6.92
C PRO A 60 -12.19 -3.38 5.42
N ILE A 61 -12.09 -2.11 5.05
CA ILE A 61 -12.01 -1.66 3.66
C ILE A 61 -10.67 -2.06 3.04
N CYS A 62 -9.56 -1.82 3.76
CA CYS A 62 -8.23 -2.20 3.30
C CYS A 62 -8.12 -3.73 3.18
N ASN A 63 -8.65 -4.46 4.17
CA ASN A 63 -8.65 -5.92 4.15
C ASN A 63 -9.44 -6.49 2.97
N LEU A 64 -10.60 -5.89 2.64
CA LEU A 64 -11.38 -6.31 1.48
C LEU A 64 -10.59 -6.12 0.17
N HIS A 65 -9.92 -4.99 0.03
CA HIS A 65 -9.06 -4.72 -1.13
C HIS A 65 -7.88 -5.70 -1.20
N LEU A 66 -7.15 -5.88 -0.08
CA LEU A 66 -5.99 -6.79 -0.05
C LEU A 66 -6.36 -8.25 -0.37
N ARG A 67 -7.58 -8.69 -0.07
CA ARG A 67 -8.06 -10.00 -0.50
C ARG A 67 -8.08 -10.16 -2.02
N SER A 68 -8.45 -9.12 -2.76
CA SER A 68 -8.42 -9.16 -4.22
C SER A 68 -6.99 -9.25 -4.76
N VAL A 69 -6.05 -8.55 -4.10
CA VAL A 69 -4.62 -8.64 -4.41
C VAL A 69 -4.07 -10.03 -4.11
N VAL A 70 -4.39 -10.60 -2.92
CA VAL A 70 -3.98 -11.97 -2.55
C VAL A 70 -4.53 -13.00 -3.53
N ALA A 71 -5.80 -12.88 -3.93
CA ALA A 71 -6.45 -13.83 -4.83
C ALA A 71 -5.80 -13.87 -6.23
N ARG A 72 -5.14 -12.78 -6.64
CA ARG A 72 -4.47 -12.64 -7.94
C ARG A 72 -2.97 -12.41 -7.81
N HIS A 73 -2.38 -12.76 -6.67
CA HIS A 73 -0.97 -12.48 -6.39
C HIS A 73 -0.02 -13.14 -7.39
N ASP A 74 -0.27 -14.38 -7.78
CA ASP A 74 0.55 -15.08 -8.78
C ASP A 74 0.48 -14.41 -10.16
N GLU A 75 -0.69 -13.90 -10.53
CA GLU A 75 -0.87 -13.11 -11.76
C GLU A 75 -0.08 -11.81 -11.70
N ILE A 76 -0.16 -11.06 -10.59
CA ILE A 76 0.60 -9.82 -10.38
C ILE A 76 2.11 -10.10 -10.48
N ARG A 77 2.58 -11.16 -9.84
CA ARG A 77 3.99 -11.58 -9.91
C ARG A 77 4.42 -11.97 -11.33
N SER A 78 3.57 -12.64 -12.08
CA SER A 78 3.88 -13.02 -13.48
C SER A 78 4.04 -11.83 -14.41
N HIS A 79 3.49 -10.67 -14.04
CA HIS A 79 3.70 -9.39 -14.72
C HIS A 79 4.95 -8.63 -14.21
N GLY A 80 5.82 -9.28 -13.43
CA GLY A 80 7.04 -8.66 -12.90
C GLY A 80 6.77 -7.58 -11.87
N ILE A 81 5.66 -7.66 -11.12
CA ILE A 81 5.31 -6.71 -10.07
C ILE A 81 5.53 -7.34 -8.70
N ARG A 82 6.28 -6.64 -7.86
CA ARG A 82 6.49 -6.97 -6.45
C ARG A 82 5.57 -6.10 -5.59
N GLU A 83 4.73 -6.74 -4.78
CA GLU A 83 3.85 -6.07 -3.83
C GLU A 83 4.59 -5.69 -2.54
N VAL A 84 4.38 -4.46 -2.05
CA VAL A 84 4.85 -3.98 -0.75
C VAL A 84 3.75 -3.15 -0.11
N VAL A 85 3.33 -3.51 1.11
CA VAL A 85 2.20 -2.84 1.77
C VAL A 85 2.65 -2.14 3.05
N VAL A 86 2.36 -0.85 3.15
CA VAL A 86 2.64 -0.01 4.31
C VAL A 86 1.35 0.30 5.05
N PHE A 87 1.38 0.16 6.37
CA PHE A 87 0.28 0.56 7.24
C PHE A 87 0.74 1.57 8.28
N HIS A 88 -0.09 2.54 8.59
CA HIS A 88 0.15 3.40 9.74
C HIS A 88 -0.26 2.73 11.05
N SER A 89 0.30 1.56 11.29
CA SER A 89 0.12 0.72 12.48
C SER A 89 1.46 0.24 12.98
N THR A 90 1.51 -0.18 14.23
CA THR A 90 2.71 -0.77 14.81
C THR A 90 2.99 -2.16 14.24
N ALA A 91 4.25 -2.60 14.31
CA ALA A 91 4.62 -3.96 13.90
C ALA A 91 3.84 -5.03 14.70
N ALA A 92 3.59 -4.80 15.98
CA ALA A 92 2.81 -5.71 16.83
C ALA A 92 1.33 -5.84 16.38
N GLU A 93 0.74 -4.75 15.86
CA GLU A 93 -0.60 -4.77 15.28
C GLU A 93 -0.62 -5.54 13.96
N LEU A 94 0.44 -5.43 13.15
CA LEU A 94 0.57 -6.09 11.85
C LEU A 94 0.90 -7.59 11.95
N ALA A 95 1.62 -8.02 12.97
CA ALA A 95 2.04 -9.41 13.15
C ALA A 95 0.88 -10.43 13.07
N LYS A 96 -0.33 -9.99 13.40
CA LYS A 96 -1.54 -10.83 13.33
C LYS A 96 -1.97 -11.17 11.89
N TYR A 97 -1.51 -10.41 10.91
CA TYR A 97 -1.89 -10.53 9.50
C TYR A 97 -0.76 -11.09 8.64
N GLU A 98 0.46 -11.19 9.18
CA GLU A 98 1.66 -11.55 8.44
C GLU A 98 1.54 -12.94 7.78
N ALA A 99 0.95 -13.90 8.49
CA ALA A 99 0.75 -15.25 7.96
C ALA A 99 -0.33 -15.35 6.85
N GLU A 100 -1.17 -14.32 6.71
CA GLU A 100 -2.30 -14.31 5.78
C GLU A 100 -1.98 -13.58 4.46
N LEU A 101 -0.87 -12.84 4.42
CA LEU A 101 -0.50 -12.01 3.27
C LEU A 101 0.82 -12.47 2.66
N PRO A 102 0.86 -12.79 1.35
CA PRO A 102 2.03 -13.35 0.68
C PRO A 102 3.09 -12.30 0.29
N PHE A 103 3.00 -11.10 0.82
CA PHE A 103 3.87 -9.97 0.52
C PHE A 103 4.30 -9.21 1.79
N PRO A 104 5.44 -8.49 1.75
CA PRO A 104 5.98 -7.81 2.92
C PRO A 104 5.05 -6.71 3.45
N LEU A 105 4.93 -6.64 4.78
CA LEU A 105 4.20 -5.61 5.50
C LEU A 105 5.17 -4.66 6.19
N ILE A 106 4.98 -3.38 6.01
CA ILE A 106 5.78 -2.32 6.62
C ILE A 106 4.95 -1.57 7.65
N ALA A 107 5.51 -1.42 8.85
CA ALA A 107 4.90 -0.64 9.92
C ALA A 107 5.40 0.82 9.87
N ASP A 108 4.49 1.77 9.74
CA ASP A 108 4.79 3.21 9.79
C ASP A 108 3.79 3.93 10.74
N PRO A 109 3.82 3.64 12.06
CA PRO A 109 2.87 4.20 13.03
C PRO A 109 2.97 5.73 13.12
N GLU A 110 4.14 6.30 12.90
CA GLU A 110 4.40 7.75 12.92
C GLU A 110 4.04 8.42 11.58
N ARG A 111 3.69 7.64 10.56
CA ARG A 111 3.34 8.13 9.21
C ARG A 111 4.45 8.95 8.56
N GLU A 112 5.66 8.57 8.77
CA GLU A 112 6.81 9.28 8.20
C GLU A 112 6.85 9.13 6.69
N LEU A 113 6.69 7.90 6.19
CA LEU A 113 6.63 7.64 4.75
C LEU A 113 5.43 8.34 4.10
N TYR A 114 4.26 8.35 4.77
CA TYR A 114 3.08 9.06 4.28
C TYR A 114 3.35 10.56 4.09
N ARG A 115 4.00 11.20 5.07
CA ARG A 115 4.37 12.62 4.97
C ARG A 115 5.37 12.87 3.85
N ARG A 116 6.40 12.03 3.73
CA ARG A 116 7.43 12.16 2.68
C ARG A 116 6.84 12.03 1.28
N LEU A 117 5.84 11.17 1.10
CA LEU A 117 5.18 10.94 -0.17
C LEU A 117 3.95 11.86 -0.41
N GLY A 118 3.75 12.88 0.43
CA GLY A 118 2.69 13.87 0.25
C GLY A 118 1.26 13.34 0.46
N ILE A 119 1.10 12.29 1.28
CA ILE A 119 -0.21 11.71 1.56
C ILE A 119 -0.85 12.43 2.74
N GLU A 120 -1.94 13.11 2.48
CA GLU A 120 -2.62 13.96 3.45
C GLU A 120 -3.49 13.17 4.45
N ARG A 121 -3.65 13.77 5.65
CA ARG A 121 -4.69 13.39 6.61
C ARG A 121 -5.98 14.14 6.28
N ARG A 122 -6.99 13.46 5.74
CA ARG A 122 -8.33 14.08 5.62
C ARG A 122 -9.27 13.47 6.64
N ALA A 123 -9.76 14.29 7.56
CA ALA A 123 -10.80 13.91 8.52
C ALA A 123 -12.12 13.53 7.82
N GLY A 124 -12.36 14.04 6.61
CA GLY A 124 -13.56 13.79 5.82
C GLY A 124 -13.57 12.51 4.98
N SER A 125 -12.51 11.69 5.03
CA SER A 125 -12.38 10.49 4.17
C SER A 125 -13.41 9.38 4.43
N LEU A 126 -14.22 9.51 5.48
CA LEU A 126 -15.28 8.57 5.84
C LEU A 126 -16.67 8.96 5.29
N LEU A 127 -16.82 10.12 4.66
CA LEU A 127 -18.13 10.71 4.35
C LEU A 127 -18.81 10.18 3.07
N SER A 128 -18.16 9.32 2.29
CA SER A 128 -18.80 8.67 1.14
C SER A 128 -19.36 7.29 1.49
N THR A 129 -20.22 7.23 2.53
CA THR A 129 -20.82 5.97 3.00
C THR A 129 -21.72 5.30 1.95
N ARG A 130 -22.27 6.04 1.01
CA ARG A 130 -23.20 5.55 -0.02
C ARG A 130 -22.46 4.80 -1.14
N ALA A 131 -21.37 5.36 -1.64
CA ALA A 131 -20.51 4.71 -2.65
C ALA A 131 -19.79 3.49 -2.06
N LEU A 132 -19.37 3.58 -0.79
CA LEU A 132 -18.76 2.50 -0.05
C LEU A 132 -19.70 1.30 0.15
N ARG A 133 -20.96 1.55 0.51
CA ARG A 133 -21.98 0.49 0.65
C ARG A 133 -22.26 -0.21 -0.68
N ALA A 134 -22.33 0.51 -1.77
CA ALA A 134 -22.54 -0.06 -3.11
C ALA A 134 -21.36 -0.90 -3.58
N ALA A 135 -20.13 -0.43 -3.36
CA ALA A 135 -18.91 -1.17 -3.70
C ALA A 135 -18.73 -2.44 -2.86
N ILE A 136 -19.02 -2.37 -1.56
CA ILE A 136 -18.98 -3.52 -0.65
C ILE A 136 -20.06 -4.56 -1.05
N ALA A 137 -21.28 -4.13 -1.36
CA ALA A 137 -22.39 -5.04 -1.73
C ALA A 137 -22.11 -5.81 -3.03
N GLY A 138 -21.45 -5.17 -4.01
CA GLY A 138 -21.09 -5.82 -5.29
C GLY A 138 -19.97 -6.85 -5.18
N GLN A 139 -19.02 -6.66 -4.28
CA GLN A 139 -17.86 -7.54 -4.12
C GLN A 139 -18.07 -8.65 -3.08
N THR A 140 -18.91 -8.45 -2.08
CA THR A 140 -19.15 -9.44 -1.01
C THR A 140 -19.81 -10.71 -1.51
N ALA A 141 -20.62 -10.66 -2.55
CA ALA A 141 -21.27 -11.85 -3.14
C ALA A 141 -20.26 -12.80 -3.80
N ALA A 142 -19.16 -12.30 -4.34
CA ALA A 142 -18.12 -13.10 -4.99
C ALA A 142 -17.06 -13.63 -4.01
N LEU A 143 -16.75 -12.88 -2.94
CA LEU A 143 -15.68 -13.19 -1.99
C LEU A 143 -16.14 -13.91 -0.72
N ALA A 144 -17.43 -13.87 -0.37
CA ALA A 144 -17.98 -14.49 0.84
C ALA A 144 -17.83 -16.02 0.86
N ARG A 145 -17.55 -16.66 -0.29
CA ARG A 145 -17.45 -18.11 -0.41
C ARG A 145 -16.09 -18.72 -0.04
N ARG A 146 -15.01 -17.93 0.21
CA ARG A 146 -13.66 -18.49 0.39
C ARG A 146 -12.76 -17.85 1.45
N SER A 147 -13.24 -17.08 2.38
CA SER A 147 -12.33 -16.41 3.32
C SER A 147 -12.67 -16.62 4.78
N THR A 148 -11.74 -17.27 5.49
CA THR A 148 -11.63 -17.36 6.94
C THR A 148 -10.92 -16.14 7.56
N MET A 149 -10.66 -15.08 6.80
CA MET A 149 -10.14 -13.85 7.39
C MET A 149 -11.18 -13.31 8.38
N ARG A 150 -10.97 -13.60 9.65
CA ARG A 150 -11.81 -13.15 10.76
C ARG A 150 -11.98 -11.64 10.67
N ALA A 151 -13.21 -11.17 10.63
CA ALA A 151 -13.52 -9.78 10.90
C ALA A 151 -13.06 -9.48 12.33
N LEU A 152 -11.83 -9.01 12.46
CA LEU A 152 -11.33 -8.54 13.75
C LEU A 152 -12.06 -7.24 14.03
N GLY A 153 -12.68 -7.16 15.21
CA GLY A 153 -13.44 -5.99 15.65
C GLY A 153 -12.62 -4.69 15.62
N PRO A 154 -13.24 -3.55 15.88
CA PRO A 154 -12.59 -2.26 15.77
C PRO A 154 -11.44 -2.16 16.76
N ILE A 155 -10.23 -2.37 16.27
CA ILE A 155 -9.02 -2.05 17.01
C ILE A 155 -8.88 -0.54 16.94
N LYS A 156 -8.73 0.13 18.08
CA LYS A 156 -8.34 1.56 18.10
C LYS A 156 -6.91 1.62 17.54
N PRO A 157 -6.71 2.08 16.30
CA PRO A 157 -5.37 2.09 15.72
C PRO A 157 -4.51 3.14 16.41
N THR A 158 -3.26 2.80 16.71
CA THR A 158 -2.29 3.69 17.38
C THR A 158 -2.12 5.00 16.61
N GLY A 159 -2.10 4.96 15.27
CA GLY A 159 -2.03 6.15 14.40
C GLY A 159 -3.38 6.83 14.11
N GLY A 160 -4.48 6.42 14.77
CA GLY A 160 -5.83 6.93 14.55
C GLY A 160 -6.51 6.35 13.31
N PRO A 161 -7.86 6.48 13.20
CA PRO A 161 -8.64 5.85 12.13
C PRO A 161 -8.61 6.63 10.80
N PHE A 162 -8.01 7.81 10.76
CA PHE A 162 -8.04 8.69 9.60
C PHE A 162 -6.77 8.56 8.75
N GLY A 163 -6.94 8.51 7.45
CA GLY A 163 -5.88 8.45 6.46
C GLY A 163 -6.48 8.13 5.09
N LEU A 164 -5.83 8.60 4.04
CA LEU A 164 -6.15 8.23 2.67
C LEU A 164 -5.19 7.14 2.20
N PRO A 165 -5.66 6.20 1.37
CA PRO A 165 -4.77 5.27 0.71
C PRO A 165 -4.00 5.97 -0.42
N ALA A 166 -2.88 5.38 -0.81
CA ALA A 166 -2.21 5.73 -2.05
C ALA A 166 -1.55 4.49 -2.65
N ASP A 167 -1.43 4.48 -3.96
CA ASP A 167 -0.80 3.44 -4.74
C ASP A 167 0.28 4.07 -5.61
N PHE A 168 1.50 3.53 -5.58
CA PHE A 168 2.61 3.90 -6.43
C PHE A 168 3.08 2.64 -7.17
N LEU A 169 3.21 2.74 -8.48
CA LEU A 169 3.93 1.75 -9.26
C LEU A 169 5.28 2.35 -9.64
N ILE A 170 6.34 1.79 -9.09
CA ILE A 170 7.72 2.23 -9.30
C ILE A 170 8.37 1.27 -10.28
N ALA A 171 8.90 1.82 -11.38
CA ALA A 171 9.61 1.05 -12.39
C ALA A 171 11.02 0.65 -11.91
N PRO A 172 11.65 -0.35 -12.54
CA PRO A 172 13.01 -0.79 -12.19
C PRO A 172 14.07 0.30 -12.28
N ASP A 173 13.85 1.31 -13.14
CA ASP A 173 14.73 2.46 -13.30
C ASP A 173 14.59 3.52 -12.19
N GLY A 174 13.70 3.29 -11.22
CA GLY A 174 13.43 4.19 -10.11
C GLY A 174 12.47 5.34 -10.44
N ARG A 175 11.78 5.29 -11.55
CA ARG A 175 10.74 6.28 -11.88
C ARG A 175 9.36 5.79 -11.47
N VAL A 176 8.50 6.75 -11.17
CA VAL A 176 7.07 6.50 -10.94
C VAL A 176 6.42 6.17 -12.29
N ALA A 177 6.08 4.90 -12.52
CA ALA A 177 5.34 4.49 -13.72
C ALA A 177 3.89 5.00 -13.65
N ALA A 178 3.27 4.87 -12.48
CA ALA A 178 1.93 5.38 -12.20
C ALA A 178 1.76 5.69 -10.72
N VAL A 179 0.85 6.60 -10.39
CA VAL A 179 0.52 6.94 -9.00
C VAL A 179 -0.96 7.29 -8.86
N LYS A 180 -1.56 6.85 -7.76
CA LYS A 180 -2.91 7.21 -7.35
C LYS A 180 -2.90 7.69 -5.90
N TYR A 181 -3.33 8.92 -5.67
CA TYR A 181 -3.62 9.43 -4.34
C TYR A 181 -5.12 9.32 -4.09
N GLY A 182 -5.53 8.43 -3.22
CA GLY A 182 -6.95 8.18 -2.95
C GLY A 182 -7.66 9.40 -2.37
N GLU A 183 -8.86 9.67 -2.85
CA GLU A 183 -9.73 10.75 -2.35
C GLU A 183 -10.63 10.29 -1.21
N HIS A 184 -10.83 8.98 -1.08
CA HIS A 184 -11.60 8.34 -0.01
C HIS A 184 -11.00 6.99 0.39
N ALA A 185 -11.52 6.39 1.46
CA ALA A 185 -10.94 5.20 2.07
C ALA A 185 -10.89 3.94 1.15
N TYR A 186 -11.71 3.88 0.11
CA TYR A 186 -11.78 2.77 -0.85
C TYR A 186 -11.20 3.14 -2.22
N ASP A 187 -10.58 4.30 -2.36
CA ASP A 187 -10.02 4.76 -3.62
C ASP A 187 -8.60 4.23 -3.81
N GLN A 188 -8.53 3.00 -4.27
CA GLN A 188 -7.32 2.21 -4.51
C GLN A 188 -7.42 1.61 -5.91
N TRP A 189 -6.28 1.28 -6.54
CA TRP A 189 -6.32 0.55 -7.80
C TRP A 189 -6.95 -0.83 -7.62
N THR A 190 -7.81 -1.21 -8.55
CA THR A 190 -8.14 -2.62 -8.77
C THR A 190 -6.91 -3.36 -9.32
N VAL A 191 -6.90 -4.67 -9.24
CA VAL A 191 -5.80 -5.46 -9.84
C VAL A 191 -5.73 -5.24 -11.36
N ASP A 192 -6.87 -5.06 -12.04
CA ASP A 192 -6.88 -4.80 -13.49
C ASP A 192 -6.26 -3.44 -13.83
N GLU A 193 -6.56 -2.39 -13.03
CA GLU A 193 -5.91 -1.08 -13.17
C GLU A 193 -4.41 -1.18 -12.94
N LEU A 194 -3.96 -1.90 -11.90
CA LEU A 194 -2.55 -2.11 -11.60
C LEU A 194 -1.83 -2.79 -12.78
N LEU A 195 -2.38 -3.90 -13.28
CA LEU A 195 -1.81 -4.64 -14.41
C LEU A 195 -1.78 -3.78 -15.69
N GLY A 196 -2.81 -2.94 -15.89
CA GLY A 196 -2.86 -1.99 -16.99
C GLY A 196 -1.77 -0.91 -16.95
N HIS A 197 -1.17 -0.63 -15.79
CA HIS A 197 -0.05 0.32 -15.65
C HIS A 197 1.32 -0.33 -15.82
N ALA A 198 1.46 -1.64 -15.62
CA ALA A 198 2.71 -2.36 -15.73
C ALA A 198 2.99 -2.77 -17.19
N HIS A 199 3.15 -1.80 -18.07
CA HIS A 199 3.65 -2.09 -19.41
C HIS A 199 5.17 -2.21 -19.36
N PRO A 200 5.77 -3.29 -19.92
CA PRO A 200 7.21 -3.36 -20.06
C PRO A 200 7.66 -2.12 -20.86
N VAL A 201 8.63 -1.40 -20.33
CA VAL A 201 9.34 -0.37 -21.10
C VAL A 201 10.02 -1.13 -22.24
N VAL A 202 9.42 -1.07 -23.44
CA VAL A 202 10.07 -1.60 -24.64
C VAL A 202 11.29 -0.73 -24.86
N ALA A 203 12.45 -1.31 -24.61
CA ALA A 203 13.75 -0.69 -24.85
C ALA A 203 14.01 -0.55 -26.35
#